data_8eee8b439744a5eb281d549a1fd27c4d
#
_entry.id   8eee8b439744a5eb281d549a1fd27c4d
#
_cell.length_a   1.000
_cell.length_b   1.000
_cell.length_c   1.000
_cell.angle_alpha   90.00
_cell.angle_beta   90.00
_cell.angle_gamma   90.00
#
_symmetry.space_group_name_H-M   'P 1'
#
loop_
_entity.id
_entity.type
_entity.pdbx_description
1 polymer ?
#
loop_
_entity_poly.entity_id
_entity_poly.type
_entity_poly.pdbx_seq_one_letter_code
_entity_poly.pdbx_strand_id
1 'polypeptide(L)'
;PFNFPAMVPMWMFPMAIACGNTFVLKPSEKDPSCSIRLAELLKEAGLPDGVFNVVNGDKEAVDALIDSKDVSAVSFVGSTPIAKYIYENCAKNEKRVQALGGAKNHCVVMPDCDLDQAVNGLMGAAYGSAGERCMAQSVAVAVGGIGDKLVSSLAKKVEALKVGPGMDKQSEMGPLV
;
A
#
# COMPACT_ATOMS: atom_id res chain seq x y z
N PRO A 1 4.21 2.97 2.92
CA PRO A 1 3.93 1.74 3.67
C PRO A 1 4.71 0.55 3.08
N PHE A 2 5.03 -0.46 3.93
CA PHE A 2 5.82 -1.62 3.53
C PHE A 2 5.15 -2.50 2.46
N ASN A 3 3.83 -2.58 2.47
CA ASN A 3 3.06 -3.46 1.59
C ASN A 3 3.02 -3.03 0.11
N PHE A 4 3.35 -1.77 -0.18
CA PHE A 4 3.45 -1.22 -1.54
C PHE A 4 4.59 -0.20 -1.64
N PRO A 5 5.86 -0.67 -1.54
CA PRO A 5 7.02 0.23 -1.47
C PRO A 5 7.31 0.99 -2.77
N ALA A 6 6.82 0.51 -3.91
CA ALA A 6 6.91 1.22 -5.19
C ALA A 6 5.64 2.01 -5.48
N MET A 7 4.47 1.35 -5.46
CA MET A 7 3.23 1.92 -5.99
C MET A 7 2.77 3.16 -5.21
N VAL A 8 2.80 3.12 -3.88
CA VAL A 8 2.33 4.25 -3.06
C VAL A 8 3.20 5.50 -3.24
N PRO A 9 4.54 5.45 -3.17
CA PRO A 9 5.37 6.59 -3.53
C PRO A 9 5.11 7.12 -4.94
N MET A 10 4.89 6.22 -5.92
CA MET A 10 4.62 6.60 -7.31
C MET A 10 3.25 7.23 -7.53
N TRP A 11 2.34 7.20 -6.58
CA TRP A 11 1.12 8.02 -6.61
C TRP A 11 1.40 9.49 -6.29
N MET A 12 2.49 9.78 -5.59
CA MET A 12 2.77 11.07 -4.96
C MET A 12 3.85 11.86 -5.68
N PHE A 13 5.07 11.33 -5.75
CA PHE A 13 6.21 12.10 -6.23
C PHE A 13 6.14 12.49 -7.73
N PRO A 14 5.61 11.66 -8.65
CA PRO A 14 5.56 12.08 -10.05
C PRO A 14 4.70 13.32 -10.26
N MET A 15 3.55 13.38 -9.59
CA MET A 15 2.67 14.56 -9.67
C MET A 15 3.32 15.78 -9.01
N ALA A 16 3.97 15.61 -7.86
CA ALA A 16 4.67 16.70 -7.19
C ALA A 16 5.77 17.30 -8.08
N ILE A 17 6.60 16.45 -8.68
CA ILE A 17 7.70 16.87 -9.57
C ILE A 17 7.16 17.51 -10.86
N ALA A 18 6.13 16.92 -11.47
CA ALA A 18 5.51 17.48 -12.67
C ALA A 18 4.90 18.88 -12.44
N CYS A 19 4.46 19.14 -11.20
CA CYS A 19 3.98 20.46 -10.79
C CYS A 19 5.10 21.42 -10.31
N GLY A 20 6.38 21.08 -10.51
CA GLY A 20 7.52 21.92 -10.17
C GLY A 20 7.93 21.90 -8.70
N ASN A 21 7.49 20.92 -7.93
CA ASN A 21 7.89 20.76 -6.53
C ASN A 21 9.10 19.84 -6.39
N THR A 22 9.84 20.00 -5.31
CA THR A 22 10.77 19.00 -4.81
C THR A 22 10.04 17.98 -3.93
N PHE A 23 10.62 16.81 -3.78
CA PHE A 23 10.02 15.72 -2.99
C PHE A 23 11.06 15.06 -2.07
N VAL A 24 10.69 14.87 -0.82
CA VAL A 24 11.45 14.04 0.13
C VAL A 24 10.62 12.79 0.44
N LEU A 25 11.14 11.64 0.11
CA LEU A 25 10.52 10.34 0.39
C LEU A 25 11.16 9.71 1.63
N LYS A 26 10.34 9.42 2.62
CA LYS A 26 10.72 8.52 3.71
C LYS A 26 10.03 7.16 3.48
N PRO A 27 10.76 6.14 3.03
CA PRO A 27 10.20 4.81 2.86
C PRO A 27 9.91 4.14 4.21
N SER A 28 9.23 2.97 4.16
CA SER A 28 9.15 2.11 5.33
C SER A 28 10.54 1.66 5.75
N GLU A 29 10.80 1.64 7.05
CA GLU A 29 12.04 1.13 7.63
C GLU A 29 12.21 -0.39 7.42
N LYS A 30 11.13 -1.11 7.13
CA LYS A 30 11.14 -2.56 6.88
C LYS A 30 11.72 -2.93 5.51
N ASP A 31 11.45 -2.10 4.48
CA ASP A 31 11.81 -2.40 3.09
C ASP A 31 12.15 -1.14 2.26
N PRO A 32 13.22 -0.42 2.62
CA PRO A 32 13.58 0.84 1.99
C PRO A 32 14.20 0.69 0.59
N SER A 33 14.70 -0.49 0.24
CA SER A 33 15.52 -0.72 -0.96
C SER A 33 14.81 -0.36 -2.27
N CYS A 34 13.52 -0.62 -2.39
CA CYS A 34 12.73 -0.27 -3.56
C CYS A 34 12.73 1.25 -3.80
N SER A 35 12.52 2.05 -2.76
CA SER A 35 12.51 3.53 -2.85
C SER A 35 13.88 4.10 -3.18
N ILE A 36 14.95 3.49 -2.65
CA ILE A 36 16.33 3.86 -2.98
C ILE A 36 16.60 3.57 -4.47
N ARG A 37 16.20 2.40 -4.97
CA ARG A 37 16.38 2.07 -6.40
C ARG A 37 15.60 3.02 -7.31
N LEU A 38 14.39 3.44 -6.92
CA LEU A 38 13.64 4.44 -7.67
C LEU A 38 14.38 5.78 -7.74
N ALA A 39 15.02 6.22 -6.66
CA ALA A 39 15.82 7.45 -6.66
C ALA A 39 17.03 7.34 -7.60
N GLU A 40 17.73 6.21 -7.60
CA GLU A 40 18.84 5.95 -8.51
C GLU A 40 18.36 6.00 -9.98
N LEU A 41 17.24 5.36 -10.31
CA LEU A 41 16.67 5.35 -11.65
C LEU A 41 16.24 6.76 -12.11
N LEU A 42 15.68 7.57 -11.21
CA LEU A 42 15.34 8.96 -11.52
C LEU A 42 16.61 9.79 -11.82
N LYS A 43 17.68 9.59 -11.06
CA LYS A 43 18.98 10.22 -11.31
C LYS A 43 19.57 9.75 -12.65
N GLU A 44 19.56 8.45 -12.94
CA GLU A 44 19.99 7.89 -14.24
C GLU A 44 19.18 8.48 -15.41
N ALA A 45 17.88 8.75 -15.20
CA ALA A 45 17.00 9.39 -16.19
C ALA A 45 17.24 10.89 -16.37
N GLY A 46 18.15 11.50 -15.60
CA GLY A 46 18.52 12.91 -15.72
C GLY A 46 17.73 13.87 -14.81
N LEU A 47 17.02 13.36 -13.80
CA LEU A 47 16.39 14.25 -12.81
C LEU A 47 17.47 15.04 -12.07
N PRO A 48 17.38 16.39 -11.99
CA PRO A 48 18.37 17.20 -11.28
C PRO A 48 18.50 16.83 -9.81
N ASP A 49 19.73 16.90 -9.28
CA ASP A 49 20.01 16.66 -7.87
C ASP A 49 19.18 17.61 -6.99
N GLY A 50 18.65 17.10 -5.89
CA GLY A 50 17.82 17.83 -4.94
C GLY A 50 16.31 17.85 -5.26
N VAL A 51 15.90 17.46 -6.47
CA VAL A 51 14.45 17.40 -6.82
C VAL A 51 13.77 16.22 -6.13
N PHE A 52 14.40 15.05 -6.09
CA PHE A 52 13.91 13.87 -5.38
C PHE A 52 14.98 13.36 -4.42
N ASN A 53 14.61 13.23 -3.15
CA ASN A 53 15.52 12.82 -2.08
C ASN A 53 14.89 11.70 -1.26
N VAL A 54 15.70 10.76 -0.76
CA VAL A 54 15.28 9.68 0.11
C VAL A 54 15.93 9.85 1.48
N VAL A 55 15.11 9.83 2.53
CA VAL A 55 15.55 9.86 3.93
C VAL A 55 15.06 8.60 4.63
N ASN A 56 15.99 7.75 5.05
CA ASN A 56 15.65 6.55 5.81
C ASN A 56 15.46 6.90 7.30
N GLY A 57 14.66 6.12 7.97
CA GLY A 57 14.37 6.25 9.39
C GLY A 57 12.94 5.84 9.72
N ASP A 58 12.64 5.91 11.01
CA ASP A 58 11.32 5.61 11.57
C ASP A 58 10.60 6.89 12.03
N LYS A 59 10.03 6.86 13.23
CA LYS A 59 9.27 7.97 13.81
C LYS A 59 10.07 9.28 13.88
N GLU A 60 11.35 9.23 14.22
CA GLU A 60 12.17 10.43 14.35
C GLU A 60 12.32 11.16 13.02
N ALA A 61 12.50 10.44 11.93
CA ALA A 61 12.53 11.01 10.58
C ALA A 61 11.18 11.59 10.16
N VAL A 62 10.07 10.94 10.54
CA VAL A 62 8.72 11.45 10.29
C VAL A 62 8.49 12.76 11.04
N ASP A 63 8.84 12.81 12.31
CA ASP A 63 8.65 14.00 13.14
C ASP A 63 9.50 15.17 12.62
N ALA A 64 10.75 14.92 12.23
CA ALA A 64 11.61 15.93 11.63
C ALA A 64 11.02 16.53 10.35
N LEU A 65 10.40 15.72 9.49
CA LEU A 65 9.71 16.20 8.28
C LEU A 65 8.43 16.99 8.62
N ILE A 66 7.68 16.56 9.61
CA ILE A 66 6.47 17.26 10.06
C ILE A 66 6.82 18.63 10.68
N ASP A 67 7.91 18.70 11.43
CA ASP A 67 8.30 19.93 12.14
C ASP A 67 9.10 20.90 11.26
N SER A 68 9.73 20.41 10.18
CA SER A 68 10.53 21.26 9.27
C SER A 68 9.69 22.34 8.61
N LYS A 69 10.09 23.60 8.70
CA LYS A 69 9.45 24.73 8.03
C LYS A 69 9.58 24.71 6.50
N ASP A 70 10.54 23.92 5.99
CA ASP A 70 10.79 23.79 4.55
C ASP A 70 9.85 22.78 3.88
N VAL A 71 9.13 21.97 4.65
CA VAL A 71 8.12 21.03 4.18
C VAL A 71 6.74 21.68 4.23
N SER A 72 6.17 21.99 3.08
CA SER A 72 4.86 22.65 2.96
C SER A 72 3.67 21.70 2.95
N ALA A 73 3.88 20.46 2.53
CA ALA A 73 2.81 19.46 2.42
C ALA A 73 3.33 18.06 2.73
N VAL A 74 2.48 17.22 3.30
CA VAL A 74 2.79 15.82 3.62
C VAL A 74 1.72 14.91 3.05
N SER A 75 2.17 13.84 2.38
CA SER A 75 1.29 12.75 1.93
C SER A 75 1.72 11.45 2.61
N PHE A 76 0.75 10.73 3.15
CA PHE A 76 0.97 9.50 3.90
C PHE A 76 -0.08 8.44 3.60
N VAL A 77 0.38 7.20 3.54
CA VAL A 77 -0.48 6.00 3.55
C VAL A 77 0.09 5.01 4.55
N GLY A 78 -0.73 4.51 5.45
CA GLY A 78 -0.31 3.53 6.45
C GLY A 78 -1.42 3.14 7.42
N SER A 79 -1.06 2.76 8.65
CA SER A 79 -2.05 2.39 9.66
C SER A 79 -2.85 3.60 10.15
N THR A 80 -4.10 3.39 10.52
CA THR A 80 -5.01 4.45 10.98
C THR A 80 -4.46 5.27 12.16
N PRO A 81 -3.85 4.69 13.20
CA PRO A 81 -3.28 5.48 14.29
C PRO A 81 -2.15 6.43 13.83
N ILE A 82 -1.31 5.96 12.90
CA ILE A 82 -0.21 6.78 12.37
C ILE A 82 -0.75 7.85 11.41
N ALA A 83 -1.73 7.51 10.57
CA ALA A 83 -2.39 8.50 9.71
C ALA A 83 -3.01 9.64 10.53
N LYS A 84 -3.69 9.30 11.64
CA LYS A 84 -4.24 10.29 12.58
C LYS A 84 -3.14 11.15 13.19
N TYR A 85 -2.08 10.54 13.70
CA TYR A 85 -0.92 11.25 14.27
C TYR A 85 -0.33 12.27 13.29
N ILE A 86 -0.07 11.85 12.05
CA ILE A 86 0.49 12.70 11.00
C ILE A 86 -0.48 13.83 10.66
N TYR A 87 -1.76 13.53 10.50
CA TYR A 87 -2.77 14.54 10.19
C TYR A 87 -2.83 15.64 11.26
N GLU A 88 -2.93 15.24 12.54
CA GLU A 88 -3.03 16.18 13.66
C GLU A 88 -1.77 17.05 13.80
N ASN A 89 -0.58 16.47 13.65
CA ASN A 89 0.66 17.22 13.80
C ASN A 89 0.99 18.10 12.58
N CYS A 90 0.65 17.66 11.37
CA CYS A 90 0.73 18.52 10.20
C CYS A 90 -0.21 19.72 10.30
N ALA A 91 -1.46 19.51 10.76
CA ALA A 91 -2.42 20.59 10.95
C ALA A 91 -1.94 21.62 11.98
N LYS A 92 -1.34 21.18 13.09
CA LYS A 92 -0.72 22.08 14.08
C LYS A 92 0.43 22.92 13.51
N ASN A 93 1.14 22.38 12.54
CA ASN A 93 2.25 23.04 11.84
C ASN A 93 1.80 23.74 10.55
N GLU A 94 0.49 23.96 10.37
CA GLU A 94 -0.13 24.68 9.24
C GLU A 94 0.24 24.08 7.85
N LYS A 95 0.53 22.78 7.81
CA LYS A 95 0.89 22.07 6.57
C LYS A 95 -0.35 21.47 5.89
N ARG A 96 -0.32 21.43 4.56
CA ARG A 96 -1.27 20.60 3.82
C ARG A 96 -0.97 19.13 4.08
N VAL A 97 -2.00 18.34 4.32
CA VAL A 97 -1.83 16.92 4.62
C VAL A 97 -2.87 16.06 3.93
N GLN A 98 -2.40 14.95 3.34
CA GLN A 98 -3.21 13.83 2.92
C GLN A 98 -2.72 12.60 3.72
N ALA A 99 -3.54 12.13 4.65
CA ALA A 99 -3.20 10.97 5.47
C ALA A 99 -4.28 9.90 5.31
N LEU A 100 -3.91 8.79 4.67
CA LEU A 100 -4.80 7.68 4.37
C LEU A 100 -4.49 6.51 5.31
N GLY A 101 -5.51 6.03 5.99
CA GLY A 101 -5.42 4.97 6.99
C GLY A 101 -5.84 3.59 6.47
N GLY A 102 -6.13 2.70 7.40
CA GLY A 102 -6.60 1.34 7.12
C GLY A 102 -8.05 1.29 6.63
N ALA A 103 -8.42 0.12 6.14
CA ALA A 103 -9.75 -0.17 5.63
C ALA A 103 -10.25 -1.55 6.09
N LYS A 104 -11.56 -1.78 5.93
CA LYS A 104 -12.20 -3.09 6.09
C LYS A 104 -13.22 -3.24 4.95
N ASN A 105 -12.72 -3.66 3.78
CA ASN A 105 -13.54 -3.72 2.58
C ASN A 105 -14.45 -4.96 2.60
N HIS A 106 -15.68 -4.78 2.17
CA HIS A 106 -16.69 -5.82 2.13
C HIS A 106 -17.08 -6.10 0.68
N CYS A 107 -17.16 -7.39 0.33
CA CYS A 107 -17.69 -7.86 -0.95
C CYS A 107 -19.02 -8.57 -0.68
N VAL A 108 -20.07 -8.17 -1.38
CA VAL A 108 -21.38 -8.82 -1.31
C VAL A 108 -21.47 -9.85 -2.43
N VAL A 109 -21.70 -11.13 -2.07
CA VAL A 109 -21.83 -12.24 -3.00
C VAL A 109 -23.29 -12.64 -3.08
N MET A 110 -23.92 -12.37 -4.22
CA MET A 110 -25.34 -12.65 -4.46
C MET A 110 -25.58 -14.11 -4.84
N PRO A 111 -26.74 -14.69 -4.55
CA PRO A 111 -27.02 -16.10 -4.80
C PRO A 111 -27.08 -16.49 -6.30
N ASP A 112 -27.28 -15.53 -7.18
CA ASP A 112 -27.31 -15.67 -8.64
C ASP A 112 -25.98 -15.33 -9.34
N CYS A 113 -24.90 -15.12 -8.57
CA CYS A 113 -23.57 -14.84 -9.13
C CYS A 113 -23.00 -16.07 -9.87
N ASP A 114 -22.10 -15.82 -10.80
CA ASP A 114 -21.16 -16.84 -11.26
C ASP A 114 -20.19 -17.18 -10.13
N LEU A 115 -20.37 -18.35 -9.53
CA LEU A 115 -19.60 -18.75 -8.35
C LEU A 115 -18.10 -18.89 -8.64
N ASP A 116 -17.72 -19.39 -9.82
CA ASP A 116 -16.31 -19.57 -10.19
C ASP A 116 -15.64 -18.22 -10.38
N GLN A 117 -16.32 -17.28 -11.01
CA GLN A 117 -15.82 -15.91 -11.15
C GLN A 117 -15.71 -15.21 -9.79
N ALA A 118 -16.71 -15.36 -8.91
CA ALA A 118 -16.71 -14.78 -7.57
C ALA A 118 -15.55 -15.33 -6.73
N VAL A 119 -15.32 -16.66 -6.75
CA VAL A 119 -14.22 -17.31 -6.03
C VAL A 119 -12.87 -16.86 -6.59
N ASN A 120 -12.70 -16.77 -7.91
CA ASN A 120 -11.46 -16.28 -8.53
C ASN A 120 -11.19 -14.82 -8.15
N GLY A 121 -12.22 -13.98 -8.18
CA GLY A 121 -12.13 -12.58 -7.76
C GLY A 121 -11.72 -12.45 -6.29
N LEU A 122 -12.32 -13.24 -5.41
CA LEU A 122 -11.97 -13.26 -3.97
C LEU A 122 -10.56 -13.79 -3.72
N MET A 123 -10.10 -14.81 -4.46
CA MET A 123 -8.71 -15.27 -4.36
C MET A 123 -7.72 -14.14 -4.63
N GLY A 124 -7.88 -13.41 -5.72
CA GLY A 124 -7.01 -12.28 -6.05
C GLY A 124 -7.14 -11.10 -5.07
N ALA A 125 -8.37 -10.77 -4.68
CA ALA A 125 -8.65 -9.59 -3.88
C ALA A 125 -8.43 -9.79 -2.37
N ALA A 126 -8.61 -10.99 -1.83
CA ALA A 126 -8.44 -11.26 -0.40
C ALA A 126 -7.05 -11.80 -0.06
N TYR A 127 -6.49 -12.67 -0.90
CA TYR A 127 -5.22 -13.36 -0.63
C TYR A 127 -4.03 -12.79 -1.41
N GLY A 128 -4.27 -12.03 -2.47
CA GLY A 128 -3.20 -11.36 -3.21
C GLY A 128 -2.35 -10.50 -2.27
N SER A 129 -1.00 -10.55 -2.43
CA SER A 129 -0.04 -9.87 -1.54
C SER A 129 -0.25 -10.25 -0.06
N ALA A 130 -0.49 -11.52 0.21
CA ALA A 130 -0.72 -12.09 1.55
C ALA A 130 -1.85 -11.38 2.35
N GLY A 131 -2.83 -10.79 1.65
CA GLY A 131 -3.92 -10.02 2.27
C GLY A 131 -3.52 -8.63 2.77
N GLU A 132 -2.30 -8.18 2.52
CA GLU A 132 -1.75 -6.92 3.04
C GLU A 132 -2.09 -5.69 2.18
N ARG A 133 -2.97 -5.83 1.19
CA ARG A 133 -3.43 -4.69 0.39
C ARG A 133 -4.44 -3.86 1.19
N CYS A 134 -4.31 -2.54 1.13
CA CYS A 134 -5.31 -1.63 1.72
C CYS A 134 -6.70 -1.78 1.08
N MET A 135 -6.77 -2.22 -0.19
CA MET A 135 -8.00 -2.51 -0.93
C MET A 135 -8.36 -4.00 -0.94
N ALA A 136 -7.72 -4.84 -0.10
CA ALA A 136 -8.08 -6.25 0.01
C ALA A 136 -9.52 -6.42 0.49
N GLN A 137 -10.19 -7.46 -0.02
CA GLN A 137 -11.51 -7.84 0.47
C GLN A 137 -11.38 -8.59 1.80
N SER A 138 -11.63 -7.88 2.88
CA SER A 138 -11.49 -8.41 4.25
C SER A 138 -12.68 -9.26 4.67
N VAL A 139 -13.84 -9.01 4.06
CA VAL A 139 -15.11 -9.67 4.39
C VAL A 139 -15.85 -10.01 3.12
N ALA A 140 -16.31 -11.27 2.98
CA ALA A 140 -17.28 -11.69 1.99
C ALA A 140 -18.64 -11.88 2.68
N VAL A 141 -19.64 -11.09 2.29
CA VAL A 141 -21.01 -11.16 2.77
C VAL A 141 -21.80 -12.03 1.80
N ALA A 142 -22.01 -13.30 2.14
CA ALA A 142 -22.79 -14.23 1.32
C ALA A 142 -24.28 -14.04 1.56
N VAL A 143 -25.04 -13.74 0.50
CA VAL A 143 -26.49 -13.53 0.58
C VAL A 143 -27.25 -14.84 0.30
N GLY A 144 -28.27 -15.13 1.10
CA GLY A 144 -29.09 -16.32 0.95
C GLY A 144 -28.30 -17.61 1.15
N GLY A 145 -28.56 -18.63 0.33
CA GLY A 145 -27.97 -19.97 0.46
C GLY A 145 -26.61 -20.19 -0.20
N ILE A 146 -25.90 -19.12 -0.67
CA ILE A 146 -24.64 -19.26 -1.41
C ILE A 146 -23.44 -19.54 -0.50
N GLY A 147 -23.54 -19.27 0.82
CA GLY A 147 -22.44 -19.27 1.75
C GLY A 147 -21.62 -20.56 1.80
N ASP A 148 -22.27 -21.70 1.98
CA ASP A 148 -21.58 -22.99 2.10
C ASP A 148 -20.85 -23.38 0.82
N LYS A 149 -21.44 -23.09 -0.35
CA LYS A 149 -20.81 -23.33 -1.65
C LYS A 149 -19.60 -22.41 -1.85
N LEU A 150 -19.74 -21.14 -1.50
CA LEU A 150 -18.67 -20.16 -1.58
C LEU A 150 -17.48 -20.58 -0.71
N VAL A 151 -17.72 -20.89 0.56
CA VAL A 151 -16.67 -21.32 1.51
C VAL A 151 -15.97 -22.59 1.01
N SER A 152 -16.74 -23.62 0.62
CA SER A 152 -16.16 -24.88 0.13
C SER A 152 -15.31 -24.70 -1.11
N SER A 153 -15.73 -23.85 -2.07
CA SER A 153 -14.99 -23.60 -3.31
C SER A 153 -13.76 -22.75 -3.06
N LEU A 154 -13.87 -21.73 -2.22
CA LEU A 154 -12.76 -20.86 -1.86
C LEU A 154 -11.68 -21.60 -1.08
N ALA A 155 -12.06 -22.43 -0.09
CA ALA A 155 -11.13 -23.21 0.71
C ALA A 155 -10.25 -24.12 -0.15
N LYS A 156 -10.81 -24.83 -1.12
CA LYS A 156 -10.04 -25.67 -2.06
C LYS A 156 -8.97 -24.89 -2.83
N LYS A 157 -9.28 -23.65 -3.24
CA LYS A 157 -8.32 -22.81 -3.95
C LYS A 157 -7.24 -22.26 -3.03
N VAL A 158 -7.61 -21.88 -1.81
CA VAL A 158 -6.67 -21.41 -0.78
C VAL A 158 -5.68 -22.52 -0.42
N GLU A 159 -6.16 -23.74 -0.21
CA GLU A 159 -5.32 -24.91 0.10
C GLU A 159 -4.33 -25.25 -1.05
N ALA A 160 -4.72 -24.99 -2.28
CA ALA A 160 -3.86 -25.23 -3.45
C ALA A 160 -2.85 -24.11 -3.73
N LEU A 161 -2.96 -22.97 -3.04
CA LEU A 161 -2.14 -21.78 -3.27
C LEU A 161 -0.65 -22.04 -2.96
N LYS A 162 0.21 -21.78 -3.92
CA LYS A 162 1.67 -21.94 -3.76
C LYS A 162 2.26 -20.68 -3.12
N VAL A 163 2.66 -20.79 -1.86
CA VAL A 163 3.34 -19.72 -1.12
C VAL A 163 4.86 -19.93 -1.22
N GLY A 164 5.59 -18.87 -1.57
CA GLY A 164 7.05 -18.96 -1.69
C GLY A 164 7.71 -17.62 -2.03
N PRO A 165 9.04 -17.60 -2.18
CA PRO A 165 9.79 -16.38 -2.49
C PRO A 165 9.33 -15.75 -3.81
N GLY A 166 9.28 -14.42 -3.87
CA GLY A 166 8.87 -13.70 -5.08
C GLY A 166 9.79 -13.89 -6.32
N MET A 167 11.00 -14.40 -6.14
CA MET A 167 11.91 -14.76 -7.24
C MET A 167 11.63 -16.14 -7.82
N ASP A 168 10.88 -16.98 -7.14
CA ASP A 168 10.42 -18.26 -7.68
C ASP A 168 9.17 -18.04 -8.55
N LYS A 169 9.31 -18.33 -9.85
CA LYS A 169 8.22 -18.18 -10.82
C LYS A 169 7.01 -19.08 -10.56
N GLN A 170 7.13 -20.08 -9.70
CA GLN A 170 6.04 -20.96 -9.31
C GLN A 170 5.26 -20.43 -8.10
N SER A 171 5.79 -19.45 -7.41
CA SER A 171 5.09 -18.83 -6.27
C SER A 171 3.93 -17.96 -6.76
N GLU A 172 2.75 -18.17 -6.16
CA GLU A 172 1.53 -17.41 -6.44
C GLU A 172 1.28 -16.32 -5.38
N MET A 173 1.85 -16.51 -4.19
CA MET A 173 1.80 -15.55 -3.09
C MET A 173 3.14 -15.51 -2.36
N GLY A 174 3.64 -14.32 -2.05
CA GLY A 174 4.84 -14.12 -1.24
C GLY A 174 4.59 -14.33 0.25
N PRO A 175 5.66 -14.42 1.06
CA PRO A 175 5.55 -14.41 2.51
C PRO A 175 5.13 -13.04 3.03
N LEU A 176 4.78 -12.98 4.30
CA LEU A 176 4.59 -11.71 5.04
C LEU A 176 5.92 -10.97 5.18
N VAL A 177 5.87 -9.66 5.28
CA VAL A 177 7.02 -8.76 5.48
C VAL A 177 7.25 -8.48 6.96
#